data_9b050b56a12fe18519cca1caed965cec
#
_entry.id   9b050b56a12fe18519cca1caed965cec
#
_cell.length_a   1.000
_cell.length_b   1.000
_cell.length_c   1.000
_cell.angle_alpha   90.00
_cell.angle_beta   90.00
_cell.angle_gamma   90.00
#
_symmetry.space_group_name_H-M   'P 1'
#
loop_
_entity.id
_entity.type
_entity.pdbx_description
1 polymer ?
#
loop_
_entity_poly.entity_id
_entity_poly.type
_entity_poly.pdbx_seq_one_letter_code
_entity_poly.pdbx_strand_id
1 'polypeptide(L)'
;AYTWNVVHRYEIDLALEVSEIGADGKALRARFVSRSAFSRQALAPLDLVDDVLHDETTFRLRGRFVDHDIPCLAFAIEEKARLKVDKQQLATLGLGTGAWLRELKHAVLTGAPDSMPIELAWRDASGMHATTRSVAQLRDVILEVVPGRRIGYVTDLRYTEANVQALTALLTGVDLLFIECVFLDCDREQAARKNHLTARQAGLIARRAGAKAVVPFHFSPRYEGRAAELAVQLQAAWSGLELQPAES
;
A
#
# COMPACT_ATOMS: atom_id res chain seq x y z
N ALA A 1 9.08 -7.60 23.18
CA ALA A 1 10.37 -7.67 22.49
C ALA A 1 11.51 -8.04 23.45
N TYR A 2 11.65 -7.31 24.56
CA TYR A 2 12.67 -7.60 25.59
C TYR A 2 12.60 -9.05 26.12
N THR A 3 11.41 -9.50 26.47
CA THR A 3 11.14 -10.85 27.01
C THR A 3 11.53 -11.94 26.01
N TRP A 4 11.28 -11.72 24.73
CA TRP A 4 11.57 -12.71 23.70
C TRP A 4 13.07 -13.04 23.62
N ASN A 5 13.91 -12.01 23.53
CA ASN A 5 15.34 -12.25 23.36
C ASN A 5 16.02 -12.80 24.64
N VAL A 6 15.55 -12.37 25.81
CA VAL A 6 16.07 -12.84 27.11
C VAL A 6 15.70 -14.30 27.38
N VAL A 7 14.46 -14.71 27.02
CA VAL A 7 13.97 -16.08 27.28
C VAL A 7 14.46 -17.09 26.24
N HIS A 8 14.46 -16.70 24.96
CA HIS A 8 14.72 -17.65 23.86
C HIS A 8 16.15 -17.61 23.32
N ARG A 9 16.96 -16.61 23.66
CA ARG A 9 18.37 -16.45 23.23
C ARG A 9 18.59 -16.70 21.73
N TYR A 10 17.67 -16.23 20.87
CA TYR A 10 17.82 -16.38 19.44
C TYR A 10 19.05 -15.64 18.93
N GLU A 11 19.90 -16.34 18.19
CA GLU A 11 21.06 -15.76 17.49
C GLU A 11 20.68 -15.02 16.20
N ILE A 12 19.41 -14.67 16.04
CA ILE A 12 18.90 -13.98 14.85
C ILE A 12 19.23 -12.50 14.95
N ASP A 13 19.81 -11.96 13.91
CA ASP A 13 20.03 -10.51 13.74
C ASP A 13 18.76 -9.81 13.28
N LEU A 14 17.71 -9.84 14.13
CA LEU A 14 16.53 -9.04 13.88
C LEU A 14 16.78 -7.60 14.32
N ALA A 15 16.69 -6.67 13.40
CA ALA A 15 16.71 -5.24 13.67
C ALA A 15 15.37 -4.61 13.25
N LEU A 16 14.81 -3.79 14.14
CA LEU A 16 13.64 -2.97 13.86
C LEU A 16 14.08 -1.52 13.82
N GLU A 17 13.77 -0.81 12.73
CA GLU A 17 13.87 0.63 12.65
C GLU A 17 12.47 1.22 12.80
N VAL A 18 12.31 2.12 13.75
CA VAL A 18 11.04 2.78 14.05
C VAL A 18 11.21 4.26 13.73
N SER A 19 10.28 4.80 12.97
CA SER A 19 10.17 6.24 12.70
C SER A 19 8.87 6.75 13.33
N GLU A 20 9.01 7.63 14.31
CA GLU A 20 7.90 8.33 14.97
C GLU A 20 7.70 9.66 14.24
N ILE A 21 6.58 9.77 13.51
CA ILE A 21 6.32 10.91 12.63
C ILE A 21 5.50 11.95 13.37
N GLY A 22 6.06 13.15 13.49
CA GLY A 22 5.40 14.30 14.07
C GLY A 22 4.59 15.10 13.05
N ALA A 23 3.54 15.78 13.52
CA ALA A 23 2.74 16.69 12.70
C ALA A 23 3.55 17.92 12.20
N ASP A 24 4.73 18.13 12.75
CA ASP A 24 5.69 19.16 12.32
C ASP A 24 6.52 18.74 11.07
N GLY A 25 6.23 17.58 10.48
CA GLY A 25 6.95 17.07 9.32
C GLY A 25 8.30 16.45 9.62
N LYS A 26 8.59 16.17 10.90
CA LYS A 26 9.83 15.52 11.33
C LYS A 26 9.59 14.09 11.74
N ALA A 27 10.54 13.21 11.46
CA ALA A 27 10.56 11.85 11.94
C ALA A 27 11.69 11.64 12.95
N LEU A 28 11.35 11.29 14.19
CA LEU A 28 12.31 10.78 15.17
C LEU A 28 12.54 9.30 14.90
N ARG A 29 13.80 8.88 14.79
CA ARG A 29 14.13 7.52 14.41
C ARG A 29 14.92 6.80 15.48
N ALA A 30 14.63 5.51 15.63
CA ALA A 30 15.38 4.64 16.52
C ALA A 30 15.51 3.24 15.93
N ARG A 31 16.63 2.60 16.24
CA ARG A 31 16.90 1.19 15.90
C ARG A 31 16.89 0.35 17.17
N PHE A 32 16.33 -0.85 17.05
CA PHE A 32 16.22 -1.86 18.11
C PHE A 32 16.73 -3.17 17.56
N VAL A 33 17.78 -3.72 18.17
CA VAL A 33 18.41 -4.96 17.70
C VAL A 33 18.22 -6.08 18.72
N SER A 34 17.84 -7.27 18.26
CA SER A 34 17.56 -8.42 19.13
C SER A 34 18.75 -8.78 20.01
N ARG A 35 19.98 -8.78 19.47
CA ARG A 35 21.22 -9.10 20.21
C ARG A 35 21.52 -8.12 21.35
N SER A 36 21.03 -6.90 21.28
CA SER A 36 21.13 -5.89 22.34
C SER A 36 19.87 -5.80 23.18
N ALA A 37 19.09 -6.87 23.29
CA ALA A 37 17.82 -6.94 24.02
C ALA A 37 16.84 -5.82 23.60
N PHE A 38 16.87 -5.42 22.33
CA PHE A 38 16.06 -4.32 21.77
C PHE A 38 16.26 -2.99 22.52
N SER A 39 17.45 -2.74 23.04
CA SER A 39 17.78 -1.42 23.59
C SER A 39 17.64 -0.35 22.51
N ARG A 40 17.08 0.81 22.88
CA ARG A 40 16.84 1.92 21.95
C ARG A 40 18.16 2.56 21.54
N GLN A 41 18.45 2.56 20.26
CA GLN A 41 19.58 3.27 19.64
C GLN A 41 19.00 4.41 18.81
N ALA A 42 19.24 5.66 19.21
CA ALA A 42 18.78 6.82 18.46
C ALA A 42 19.48 6.88 17.09
N LEU A 43 18.71 7.15 16.05
CA LEU A 43 19.20 7.47 14.71
C LEU A 43 19.02 8.96 14.44
N ALA A 44 19.69 9.48 13.42
CA ALA A 44 19.50 10.85 12.99
C ALA A 44 18.03 11.10 12.62
N PRO A 45 17.42 12.21 13.06
CA PRO A 45 16.09 12.61 12.62
C PRO A 45 16.05 12.78 11.09
N LEU A 46 14.85 12.62 10.52
CA LEU A 46 14.62 12.83 9.11
C LEU A 46 13.55 13.91 8.92
N ASP A 47 13.82 14.89 8.08
CA ASP A 47 12.80 15.82 7.60
C ASP A 47 12.01 15.14 6.47
N LEU A 48 10.69 15.16 6.56
CA LEU A 48 9.82 14.58 5.54
C LEU A 48 9.68 15.57 4.38
N VAL A 49 9.90 15.10 3.17
CA VAL A 49 9.75 15.87 1.94
C VAL A 49 8.63 15.26 1.10
N ASP A 50 7.73 16.09 0.59
CA ASP A 50 6.64 15.68 -0.31
C ASP A 50 5.74 14.56 0.27
N ASP A 51 5.49 14.59 1.58
CA ASP A 51 4.71 13.56 2.29
C ASP A 51 5.34 12.15 2.25
N VAL A 52 6.61 12.01 1.87
CA VAL A 52 7.30 10.71 1.78
C VAL A 52 7.75 10.27 3.17
N LEU A 53 7.16 9.19 3.67
CA LEU A 53 7.48 8.58 4.95
C LEU A 53 8.59 7.54 4.84
N HIS A 54 8.64 6.85 3.69
CA HIS A 54 9.62 5.81 3.41
C HIS A 54 9.79 5.64 1.91
N ASP A 55 11.03 5.45 1.46
CA ASP A 55 11.36 5.30 0.05
C ASP A 55 12.30 4.11 -0.17
N GLU A 56 11.81 3.08 -0.85
CA GLU A 56 12.53 1.88 -1.23
C GLU A 56 12.79 1.86 -2.74
N THR A 57 13.64 0.96 -3.20
CA THR A 57 13.94 0.81 -4.64
C THR A 57 12.69 0.53 -5.46
N THR A 58 11.75 -0.25 -4.93
CA THR A 58 10.57 -0.76 -5.66
C THR A 58 9.27 -0.06 -5.33
N PHE A 59 9.19 0.60 -4.18
CA PHE A 59 7.98 1.31 -3.75
C PHE A 59 8.32 2.53 -2.90
N ARG A 60 7.31 3.38 -2.73
CA ARG A 60 7.33 4.55 -1.85
C ARG A 60 6.08 4.54 -0.97
N LEU A 61 6.26 4.86 0.30
CA LEU A 61 5.16 5.10 1.22
C LEU A 61 5.02 6.60 1.44
N ARG A 62 3.85 7.13 1.12
CA ARG A 62 3.46 8.51 1.49
C ARG A 62 2.44 8.48 2.60
N GLY A 63 2.41 9.54 3.39
CA GLY A 63 1.38 9.70 4.42
C GLY A 63 1.12 11.15 4.72
N ARG A 64 -0.14 11.44 5.02
CA ARG A 64 -0.59 12.78 5.37
C ARG A 64 -1.46 12.75 6.61
N PHE A 65 -1.25 13.68 7.50
CA PHE A 65 -2.10 13.81 8.67
C PHE A 65 -3.51 14.26 8.28
N VAL A 66 -4.48 13.62 8.93
CA VAL A 66 -5.90 13.97 8.91
C VAL A 66 -6.38 14.22 10.33
N ASP A 67 -7.41 15.03 10.48
CA ASP A 67 -7.99 15.37 11.77
C ASP A 67 -9.09 14.38 12.15
N HIS A 68 -8.93 13.75 13.32
CA HIS A 68 -9.91 12.91 14.00
C HIS A 68 -10.09 13.37 15.47
N ASP A 69 -9.97 14.68 15.74
CA ASP A 69 -9.77 15.28 17.06
C ASP A 69 -8.35 15.04 17.63
N ILE A 70 -7.73 13.99 17.19
CA ILE A 70 -6.30 13.71 17.30
C ILE A 70 -5.71 13.56 15.89
N PRO A 71 -4.40 13.82 15.70
CA PRO A 71 -3.76 13.58 14.42
C PRO A 71 -3.76 12.09 14.07
N CYS A 72 -4.34 11.72 12.94
CA CYS A 72 -4.26 10.37 12.35
C CYS A 72 -3.54 10.43 11.02
N LEU A 73 -2.95 9.30 10.57
CA LEU A 73 -2.25 9.22 9.31
C LEU A 73 -3.06 8.44 8.27
N ALA A 74 -3.28 9.08 7.13
CA ALA A 74 -3.68 8.41 5.90
C ALA A 74 -2.44 8.05 5.09
N PHE A 75 -2.47 6.93 4.36
CA PHE A 75 -1.32 6.40 3.63
C PHE A 75 -1.61 6.18 2.15
N ALA A 76 -0.56 6.31 1.33
CA ALA A 76 -0.53 5.83 -0.04
C ALA A 76 0.76 5.05 -0.28
N ILE A 77 0.64 3.80 -0.72
CA ILE A 77 1.77 2.98 -1.17
C ILE A 77 1.82 3.11 -2.69
N GLU A 78 2.97 3.49 -3.21
CA GLU A 78 3.21 3.70 -4.64
C GLU A 78 4.31 2.74 -5.11
N GLU A 79 3.99 1.74 -5.91
CA GLU A 79 5.01 0.98 -6.63
C GLU A 79 5.67 1.93 -7.65
N LYS A 80 7.01 2.00 -7.69
CA LYS A 80 7.74 2.89 -8.62
C LYS A 80 7.64 2.43 -10.05
N ALA A 81 7.80 1.14 -10.27
CA ALA A 81 7.61 0.48 -11.56
C ALA A 81 7.27 -0.98 -11.33
N ARG A 82 6.62 -1.60 -12.30
CA ARG A 82 6.31 -3.02 -12.29
C ARG A 82 6.77 -3.65 -13.58
N LEU A 83 7.42 -4.80 -13.48
CA LEU A 83 7.86 -5.58 -14.63
C LEU A 83 6.81 -6.68 -14.92
N LYS A 84 6.23 -6.61 -16.10
CA LYS A 84 5.33 -7.63 -16.65
C LYS A 84 6.13 -8.57 -17.53
N VAL A 85 5.89 -9.86 -17.42
CA VAL A 85 6.52 -10.88 -18.27
C VAL A 85 5.68 -11.05 -19.53
N ASP A 86 6.30 -10.93 -20.69
CA ASP A 86 5.70 -11.30 -21.96
C ASP A 86 5.77 -12.83 -22.13
N LYS A 87 4.62 -13.47 -21.91
CA LYS A 87 4.51 -14.94 -22.02
C LYS A 87 4.67 -15.44 -23.45
N GLN A 88 4.34 -14.62 -24.45
CA GLN A 88 4.47 -14.98 -25.86
C GLN A 88 5.95 -14.99 -26.25
N GLN A 89 6.71 -14.02 -25.81
CA GLN A 89 8.17 -14.00 -26.02
C GLN A 89 8.88 -15.15 -25.29
N LEU A 90 8.44 -15.48 -24.06
CA LEU A 90 8.95 -16.67 -23.37
C LEU A 90 8.76 -17.94 -24.22
N ALA A 91 7.55 -18.14 -24.75
CA ALA A 91 7.24 -19.30 -25.58
C ALA A 91 8.08 -19.32 -26.86
N THR A 92 8.27 -18.16 -27.53
CA THR A 92 9.10 -18.02 -28.72
C THR A 92 10.58 -18.39 -28.47
N LEU A 93 11.06 -18.07 -27.26
CA LEU A 93 12.42 -18.43 -26.84
C LEU A 93 12.55 -19.87 -26.32
N GLY A 94 11.45 -20.63 -26.27
CA GLY A 94 11.42 -21.98 -25.69
C GLY A 94 11.66 -22.01 -24.19
N LEU A 95 11.37 -20.91 -23.47
CA LEU A 95 11.63 -20.77 -22.04
C LEU A 95 10.33 -20.97 -21.26
N GLY A 96 10.37 -21.82 -20.23
CA GLY A 96 9.28 -21.98 -19.30
C GLY A 96 9.32 -21.00 -18.12
N THR A 97 8.19 -20.84 -17.46
CA THR A 97 8.11 -20.03 -16.23
C THR A 97 8.77 -20.74 -15.06
N GLY A 98 9.41 -19.97 -14.17
CA GLY A 98 10.09 -20.52 -12.98
C GLY A 98 10.45 -19.41 -11.98
N ALA A 99 11.09 -19.82 -10.88
CA ALA A 99 11.56 -18.92 -9.83
C ALA A 99 12.53 -17.84 -10.36
N TRP A 100 13.27 -18.17 -11.40
CA TRP A 100 14.23 -17.28 -12.08
C TRP A 100 13.60 -15.97 -12.59
N LEU A 101 12.31 -15.96 -12.93
CA LEU A 101 11.61 -14.73 -13.33
C LEU A 101 11.55 -13.70 -12.23
N ARG A 102 11.48 -14.13 -10.95
CA ARG A 102 11.52 -13.24 -9.79
C ARG A 102 12.93 -12.67 -9.61
N GLU A 103 13.93 -13.50 -9.76
CA GLU A 103 15.34 -13.09 -9.69
C GLU A 103 15.67 -12.07 -10.80
N LEU A 104 15.29 -12.34 -12.05
CA LEU A 104 15.44 -11.41 -13.14
C LEU A 104 14.76 -10.07 -12.89
N LYS A 105 13.50 -10.09 -12.43
CA LYS A 105 12.77 -8.85 -12.11
C LYS A 105 13.47 -8.07 -11.00
N HIS A 106 13.93 -8.75 -9.97
CA HIS A 106 14.68 -8.12 -8.88
C HIS A 106 15.97 -7.49 -9.40
N ALA A 107 16.76 -8.22 -10.19
CA ALA A 107 17.99 -7.72 -10.79
C ALA A 107 17.74 -6.45 -11.62
N VAL A 108 16.71 -6.45 -12.46
CA VAL A 108 16.37 -5.28 -13.29
C VAL A 108 15.92 -4.10 -12.43
N LEU A 109 15.05 -4.30 -11.44
CA LEU A 109 14.55 -3.23 -10.55
C LEU A 109 15.65 -2.63 -9.68
N THR A 110 16.66 -3.41 -9.30
CA THR A 110 17.78 -2.94 -8.48
C THR A 110 18.96 -2.42 -9.30
N GLY A 111 18.85 -2.40 -10.65
CA GLY A 111 19.91 -1.89 -11.53
C GLY A 111 21.15 -2.79 -11.56
N ALA A 112 20.97 -4.10 -11.46
CA ALA A 112 22.07 -5.05 -11.59
C ALA A 112 22.78 -4.92 -12.96
N PRO A 113 24.08 -5.25 -13.04
CA PRO A 113 24.84 -5.18 -14.30
C PRO A 113 24.18 -6.02 -15.39
N ASP A 114 24.19 -5.51 -16.62
CA ASP A 114 23.65 -6.20 -17.81
C ASP A 114 24.28 -7.58 -18.04
N SER A 115 25.53 -7.77 -17.62
CA SER A 115 26.26 -9.04 -17.71
C SER A 115 25.93 -10.04 -16.61
N MET A 116 25.15 -9.64 -15.58
CA MET A 116 24.80 -10.56 -14.47
C MET A 116 24.12 -11.81 -15.02
N PRO A 117 24.61 -13.02 -14.69
CA PRO A 117 24.00 -14.27 -15.12
C PRO A 117 22.72 -14.55 -14.30
N ILE A 118 21.70 -15.03 -14.99
CA ILE A 118 20.47 -15.57 -14.39
C ILE A 118 20.40 -17.05 -14.76
N GLU A 119 20.29 -17.89 -13.77
CA GLU A 119 20.10 -19.33 -13.94
C GLU A 119 18.61 -19.63 -14.16
N LEU A 120 18.26 -19.98 -15.39
CA LEU A 120 16.90 -20.32 -15.78
C LEU A 120 16.65 -21.80 -15.53
N ALA A 121 15.71 -22.11 -14.64
CA ALA A 121 15.28 -23.49 -14.42
C ALA A 121 13.75 -23.56 -14.51
N TRP A 122 13.24 -24.53 -15.27
CA TRP A 122 11.80 -24.80 -15.40
C TRP A 122 11.54 -26.26 -15.70
N ARG A 123 10.28 -26.66 -15.56
CA ARG A 123 9.84 -28.02 -15.84
C ARG A 123 8.65 -27.98 -16.82
N ASP A 124 8.68 -28.86 -17.83
CA ASP A 124 7.58 -29.09 -18.75
C ASP A 124 7.33 -30.61 -18.93
N ALA A 125 6.54 -30.98 -19.95
CA ALA A 125 6.21 -32.38 -20.25
C ALA A 125 7.45 -33.22 -20.67
N SER A 126 8.51 -32.61 -21.16
CA SER A 126 9.76 -33.28 -21.57
C SER A 126 10.77 -33.42 -20.42
N GLY A 127 10.53 -32.77 -19.28
CA GLY A 127 11.37 -32.91 -18.07
C GLY A 127 11.83 -31.59 -17.48
N MET A 128 12.95 -31.63 -16.77
CA MET A 128 13.63 -30.47 -16.21
C MET A 128 14.59 -29.85 -17.22
N HIS A 129 14.54 -28.54 -17.34
CA HIS A 129 15.41 -27.76 -18.19
C HIS A 129 16.19 -26.76 -17.34
N ALA A 130 17.44 -26.52 -17.71
CA ALA A 130 18.26 -25.47 -17.13
C ALA A 130 19.16 -24.83 -18.20
N THR A 131 19.31 -23.52 -18.13
CA THR A 131 20.23 -22.75 -18.98
C THR A 131 20.58 -21.45 -18.28
N THR A 132 21.63 -20.77 -18.74
CA THR A 132 22.02 -19.48 -18.17
C THR A 132 21.97 -18.41 -19.28
N ARG A 133 21.44 -17.23 -18.91
CA ARG A 133 21.45 -16.05 -19.77
C ARG A 133 21.75 -14.82 -18.95
N SER A 134 22.29 -13.77 -19.59
CA SER A 134 22.52 -12.51 -18.91
C SER A 134 21.23 -11.70 -18.74
N VAL A 135 21.23 -10.77 -17.80
CA VAL A 135 20.12 -9.82 -17.59
C VAL A 135 19.77 -9.11 -18.89
N ALA A 136 20.76 -8.61 -19.67
CA ALA A 136 20.54 -7.93 -20.93
C ALA A 136 19.84 -8.80 -21.97
N GLN A 137 20.19 -10.09 -22.06
CA GLN A 137 19.59 -11.02 -23.03
C GLN A 137 18.11 -11.31 -22.75
N LEU A 138 17.64 -11.03 -21.54
CA LEU A 138 16.28 -11.34 -21.10
C LEU A 138 15.43 -10.07 -20.94
N ARG A 139 15.99 -9.02 -20.32
CA ARG A 139 15.28 -7.80 -19.94
C ARG A 139 14.46 -7.22 -21.09
N ASP A 140 15.13 -6.90 -22.21
CA ASP A 140 14.53 -6.14 -23.29
C ASP A 140 13.64 -7.02 -24.22
N VAL A 141 13.71 -8.34 -24.04
CA VAL A 141 12.95 -9.29 -24.84
C VAL A 141 11.70 -9.79 -24.14
N ILE A 142 11.79 -10.09 -22.83
CA ILE A 142 10.70 -10.74 -22.11
C ILE A 142 10.07 -9.90 -20.98
N LEU A 143 10.63 -8.71 -20.70
CA LEU A 143 10.07 -7.82 -19.66
C LEU A 143 9.55 -6.52 -20.27
N GLU A 144 8.36 -6.16 -19.89
CA GLU A 144 7.73 -4.87 -20.17
C GLU A 144 7.67 -4.06 -18.88
N VAL A 145 8.17 -2.82 -18.89
CA VAL A 145 8.02 -1.88 -17.78
C VAL A 145 6.63 -1.28 -17.84
N VAL A 146 5.82 -1.56 -16.84
CA VAL A 146 4.48 -0.98 -16.72
C VAL A 146 4.40 -0.08 -15.49
N PRO A 147 3.51 0.93 -15.50
CA PRO A 147 3.30 1.78 -14.32
C PRO A 147 3.04 0.95 -13.08
N GLY A 148 3.63 1.34 -11.97
CA GLY A 148 3.38 0.76 -10.66
C GLY A 148 1.94 0.99 -10.21
N ARG A 149 1.48 0.18 -9.26
CA ARG A 149 0.17 0.35 -8.63
C ARG A 149 0.25 1.31 -7.45
N ARG A 150 -0.86 2.00 -7.20
CA ARG A 150 -1.02 2.86 -6.04
C ARG A 150 -2.17 2.34 -5.18
N ILE A 151 -1.92 2.19 -3.88
CA ILE A 151 -2.91 1.73 -2.90
C ILE A 151 -3.05 2.79 -1.83
N GLY A 152 -4.28 3.25 -1.58
CA GLY A 152 -4.61 4.18 -0.50
C GLY A 152 -5.20 3.46 0.71
N TYR A 153 -4.91 3.96 1.91
CA TYR A 153 -5.49 3.49 3.16
C TYR A 153 -5.86 4.68 4.04
N VAL A 154 -7.14 4.79 4.39
CA VAL A 154 -7.71 5.93 5.11
C VAL A 154 -8.64 5.45 6.21
N THR A 155 -8.34 5.82 7.44
CA THR A 155 -9.17 5.52 8.61
C THR A 155 -9.10 6.66 9.62
N ASP A 156 -10.08 6.71 10.51
CA ASP A 156 -10.13 7.62 11.67
C ASP A 156 -9.97 9.09 11.28
N LEU A 157 -11.03 9.64 10.66
CA LEU A 157 -11.05 11.05 10.27
C LEU A 157 -12.47 11.62 10.29
N ARG A 158 -12.58 12.91 10.58
CA ARG A 158 -13.83 13.66 10.40
C ARG A 158 -13.96 14.18 8.97
N TYR A 159 -15.20 14.35 8.51
CA TYR A 159 -15.47 14.92 7.20
C TYR A 159 -15.36 16.45 7.26
N THR A 160 -14.17 16.99 6.97
CA THR A 160 -13.90 18.42 6.84
C THR A 160 -13.33 18.71 5.46
N GLU A 161 -13.48 19.94 4.98
CA GLU A 161 -12.90 20.33 3.68
C GLU A 161 -11.38 20.19 3.68
N ALA A 162 -10.71 20.50 4.79
CA ALA A 162 -9.26 20.33 4.93
C ALA A 162 -8.83 18.87 4.77
N ASN A 163 -9.51 17.94 5.45
CA ASN A 163 -9.23 16.51 5.31
C ASN A 163 -9.53 16.02 3.88
N VAL A 164 -10.63 16.47 3.28
CA VAL A 164 -10.99 16.09 1.90
C VAL A 164 -9.93 16.55 0.90
N GLN A 165 -9.43 17.78 1.03
CA GLN A 165 -8.37 18.32 0.17
C GLN A 165 -7.05 17.54 0.37
N ALA A 166 -6.65 17.31 1.63
CA ALA A 166 -5.46 16.55 1.96
C ALA A 166 -5.48 15.13 1.36
N LEU A 167 -6.62 14.44 1.51
CA LEU A 167 -6.82 13.10 0.97
C LEU A 167 -6.89 13.09 -0.56
N THR A 168 -7.57 14.06 -1.16
CA THR A 168 -7.63 14.16 -2.62
C THR A 168 -6.23 14.29 -3.22
N ALA A 169 -5.38 15.13 -2.63
CA ALA A 169 -3.99 15.29 -3.08
C ALA A 169 -3.16 14.02 -2.90
N LEU A 170 -3.26 13.35 -1.72
CA LEU A 170 -2.53 12.13 -1.42
C LEU A 170 -2.94 10.96 -2.32
N LEU A 171 -4.23 10.84 -2.62
CA LEU A 171 -4.86 9.65 -3.21
C LEU A 171 -5.17 9.79 -4.71
N THR A 172 -4.76 10.87 -5.36
CA THR A 172 -5.07 11.11 -6.77
C THR A 172 -4.75 9.90 -7.65
N GLY A 173 -5.79 9.31 -8.28
CA GLY A 173 -5.65 8.21 -9.23
C GLY A 173 -5.18 6.88 -8.64
N VAL A 174 -5.40 6.62 -7.34
CA VAL A 174 -5.06 5.32 -6.73
C VAL A 174 -5.83 4.19 -7.40
N ASP A 175 -5.16 3.04 -7.59
CA ASP A 175 -5.77 1.85 -8.18
C ASP A 175 -6.73 1.15 -7.23
N LEU A 176 -6.44 1.21 -5.93
CA LEU A 176 -7.26 0.62 -4.87
C LEU A 176 -7.23 1.53 -3.64
N LEU A 177 -8.40 1.90 -3.16
CA LEU A 177 -8.58 2.69 -1.95
C LEU A 177 -9.30 1.87 -0.87
N PHE A 178 -8.64 1.63 0.25
CA PHE A 178 -9.28 1.21 1.49
C PHE A 178 -9.68 2.47 2.26
N ILE A 179 -10.97 2.60 2.57
CA ILE A 179 -11.48 3.80 3.27
C ILE A 179 -12.51 3.41 4.32
N GLU A 180 -12.45 4.05 5.48
CA GLU A 180 -13.46 3.84 6.51
C GLU A 180 -14.86 4.19 6.01
N CYS A 181 -15.83 3.45 6.51
CA CYS A 181 -17.24 3.62 6.18
C CYS A 181 -18.08 3.29 7.41
N VAL A 182 -17.95 4.11 8.46
CA VAL A 182 -18.41 3.77 9.80
C VAL A 182 -19.93 3.86 9.92
N PHE A 183 -20.56 4.88 9.28
CA PHE A 183 -21.99 5.18 9.45
C PHE A 183 -22.74 5.24 8.11
N LEU A 184 -24.03 4.91 8.12
CA LEU A 184 -24.95 5.30 7.03
C LEU A 184 -25.16 6.81 7.04
N ASP A 185 -25.52 7.41 5.90
CA ASP A 185 -25.66 8.86 5.78
C ASP A 185 -26.87 9.42 6.56
N CYS A 186 -27.87 8.60 6.88
CA CYS A 186 -28.94 8.96 7.81
C CYS A 186 -28.45 9.21 9.24
N ASP A 187 -27.32 8.63 9.63
CA ASP A 187 -26.66 8.83 10.92
C ASP A 187 -25.53 9.87 10.87
N ARG A 188 -25.58 10.82 9.94
CA ARG A 188 -24.53 11.85 9.71
C ARG A 188 -24.17 12.66 10.94
N GLU A 189 -25.15 13.01 11.78
CA GLU A 189 -24.89 13.71 13.02
C GLU A 189 -24.10 12.87 14.01
N GLN A 190 -24.39 11.57 14.06
CA GLN A 190 -23.63 10.63 14.88
C GLN A 190 -22.20 10.45 14.36
N ALA A 191 -22.02 10.35 13.04
CA ALA A 191 -20.72 10.31 12.39
C ALA A 191 -19.88 11.54 12.76
N ALA A 192 -20.46 12.74 12.67
CA ALA A 192 -19.81 13.99 13.03
C ALA A 192 -19.39 14.02 14.51
N ARG A 193 -20.27 13.59 15.43
CA ARG A 193 -19.96 13.54 16.89
C ARG A 193 -18.85 12.55 17.23
N LYS A 194 -18.70 11.51 16.42
CA LYS A 194 -17.68 10.46 16.60
C LYS A 194 -16.43 10.67 15.74
N ASN A 195 -16.38 11.76 14.97
CA ASN A 195 -15.29 12.13 14.07
C ASN A 195 -15.03 11.09 12.96
N HIS A 196 -16.06 10.40 12.51
CA HIS A 196 -15.96 9.38 11.45
C HIS A 196 -16.75 9.75 10.21
N LEU A 197 -16.50 9.02 9.12
CA LEU A 197 -17.20 9.20 7.85
C LEU A 197 -18.52 8.42 7.79
N THR A 198 -19.48 8.98 7.05
CA THR A 198 -20.57 8.19 6.50
C THR A 198 -20.14 7.49 5.22
N ALA A 199 -20.88 6.46 4.81
CA ALA A 199 -20.67 5.73 3.57
C ALA A 199 -20.71 6.67 2.34
N ARG A 200 -21.65 7.62 2.34
CA ARG A 200 -21.73 8.65 1.28
C ARG A 200 -20.51 9.55 1.26
N GLN A 201 -20.04 10.01 2.40
CA GLN A 201 -18.85 10.86 2.49
C GLN A 201 -17.59 10.13 2.02
N ALA A 202 -17.42 8.86 2.39
CA ALA A 202 -16.33 8.00 1.92
C ALA A 202 -16.36 7.85 0.40
N GLY A 203 -17.54 7.61 -0.19
CA GLY A 203 -17.73 7.55 -1.64
C GLY A 203 -17.37 8.85 -2.36
N LEU A 204 -17.77 10.01 -1.80
CA LEU A 204 -17.42 11.32 -2.36
C LEU A 204 -15.91 11.59 -2.34
N ILE A 205 -15.20 11.20 -1.27
CA ILE A 205 -13.73 11.29 -1.20
C ILE A 205 -13.11 10.41 -2.28
N ALA A 206 -13.53 9.15 -2.38
CA ALA A 206 -13.04 8.20 -3.38
C ALA A 206 -13.25 8.71 -4.82
N ARG A 207 -14.40 9.31 -5.09
CA ARG A 207 -14.71 9.93 -6.39
C ARG A 207 -13.81 11.13 -6.69
N ARG A 208 -13.64 12.04 -5.73
CA ARG A 208 -12.75 13.21 -5.88
C ARG A 208 -11.30 12.80 -6.11
N ALA A 209 -10.84 11.75 -5.44
CA ALA A 209 -9.52 11.18 -5.62
C ALA A 209 -9.33 10.45 -6.96
N GLY A 210 -10.41 10.15 -7.69
CA GLY A 210 -10.35 9.36 -8.92
C GLY A 210 -9.89 7.92 -8.66
N ALA A 211 -10.28 7.33 -7.52
CA ALA A 211 -9.94 5.95 -7.18
C ALA A 211 -10.56 4.98 -8.20
N LYS A 212 -9.79 3.96 -8.65
CA LYS A 212 -10.26 2.99 -9.65
C LYS A 212 -11.04 1.83 -9.03
N ALA A 213 -10.75 1.51 -7.77
CA ALA A 213 -11.50 0.55 -6.96
C ALA A 213 -11.52 1.01 -5.51
N VAL A 214 -12.61 0.71 -4.78
CA VAL A 214 -12.79 1.11 -3.39
C VAL A 214 -13.25 -0.08 -2.56
N VAL A 215 -12.62 -0.24 -1.40
CA VAL A 215 -12.96 -1.27 -0.41
C VAL A 215 -13.34 -0.56 0.90
N PRO A 216 -14.62 -0.54 1.29
CA PRO A 216 -15.05 -0.01 2.56
C PRO A 216 -14.66 -0.95 3.70
N PHE A 217 -14.32 -0.37 4.84
CA PHE A 217 -14.04 -1.11 6.07
C PHE A 217 -14.39 -0.27 7.31
N HIS A 218 -14.10 -0.74 8.50
CA HIS A 218 -14.31 -0.04 9.78
C HIS A 218 -15.79 0.29 10.02
N PHE A 219 -16.67 -0.69 9.79
CA PHE A 219 -18.11 -0.52 10.01
C PHE A 219 -18.46 -0.46 11.49
N SER A 220 -19.38 0.43 11.87
CA SER A 220 -19.89 0.47 13.24
C SER A 220 -20.63 -0.84 13.58
N PRO A 221 -20.42 -1.43 14.78
CA PRO A 221 -21.15 -2.61 15.22
C PRO A 221 -22.67 -2.47 15.17
N ARG A 222 -23.22 -1.24 15.20
CA ARG A 222 -24.66 -0.99 15.07
C ARG A 222 -25.25 -1.47 13.75
N TYR A 223 -24.41 -1.71 12.73
CA TYR A 223 -24.80 -2.21 11.42
C TYR A 223 -24.39 -3.68 11.22
N GLU A 224 -24.27 -4.44 12.31
CA GLU A 224 -24.04 -5.89 12.21
C GLU A 224 -25.12 -6.53 11.32
N GLY A 225 -24.71 -7.34 10.35
CA GLY A 225 -25.58 -7.90 9.34
C GLY A 225 -26.02 -6.93 8.22
N ARG A 226 -25.70 -5.64 8.30
CA ARG A 226 -26.11 -4.61 7.34
C ARG A 226 -24.95 -3.99 6.55
N ALA A 227 -23.78 -4.60 6.53
CA ALA A 227 -22.59 -4.11 5.83
C ALA A 227 -22.84 -3.85 4.33
N ALA A 228 -23.75 -4.59 3.70
CA ALA A 228 -24.13 -4.40 2.31
C ALA A 228 -24.78 -3.02 2.06
N GLU A 229 -25.53 -2.49 3.01
CA GLU A 229 -26.17 -1.16 2.86
C GLU A 229 -25.12 -0.04 2.84
N LEU A 230 -24.10 -0.14 3.70
CA LEU A 230 -22.96 0.78 3.72
C LEU A 230 -22.20 0.74 2.38
N ALA A 231 -21.91 -0.48 1.89
CA ALA A 231 -21.22 -0.66 0.62
C ALA A 231 -22.02 -0.10 -0.58
N VAL A 232 -23.33 -0.32 -0.62
CA VAL A 232 -24.23 0.22 -1.67
C VAL A 232 -24.24 1.74 -1.65
N GLN A 233 -24.34 2.35 -0.46
CA GLN A 233 -24.39 3.80 -0.32
C GLN A 233 -23.06 4.46 -0.71
N LEU A 234 -21.92 3.85 -0.32
CA LEU A 234 -20.59 4.28 -0.76
C LEU A 234 -20.46 4.18 -2.27
N GLN A 235 -20.83 3.04 -2.85
CA GLN A 235 -20.73 2.78 -4.28
C GLN A 235 -21.54 3.80 -5.11
N ALA A 236 -22.76 4.11 -4.66
CA ALA A 236 -23.60 5.11 -5.32
C ALA A 236 -22.95 6.51 -5.33
N ALA A 237 -22.44 6.95 -4.18
CA ALA A 237 -21.75 8.24 -4.07
C ALA A 237 -20.45 8.28 -4.89
N TRP A 238 -19.69 7.19 -4.92
CA TRP A 238 -18.46 7.06 -5.72
C TRP A 238 -18.77 7.11 -7.23
N SER A 239 -19.81 6.39 -7.68
CA SER A 239 -20.24 6.38 -9.09
C SER A 239 -20.95 7.66 -9.52
N GLY A 240 -21.33 8.52 -8.56
CA GLY A 240 -22.10 9.75 -8.82
C GLY A 240 -23.58 9.52 -9.04
N LEU A 241 -24.09 8.37 -8.62
CA LEU A 241 -25.52 8.08 -8.59
C LEU A 241 -26.12 8.72 -7.32
N GLU A 242 -27.23 9.45 -7.47
CA GLU A 242 -28.02 9.89 -6.33
C GLU A 242 -28.91 8.71 -5.88
N LEU A 243 -28.67 8.22 -4.66
CA LEU A 243 -29.65 7.36 -4.03
C LEU A 243 -30.85 8.20 -3.62
N GLN A 244 -32.04 7.88 -4.13
CA GLN A 244 -33.26 8.43 -3.58
C GLN A 244 -33.38 8.03 -2.11
N PRO A 245 -33.81 8.94 -1.22
CA PRO A 245 -34.08 8.56 0.16
C PRO A 245 -35.09 7.41 0.15
N ALA A 246 -34.81 6.36 0.94
CA ALA A 246 -35.78 5.31 1.14
C ALA A 246 -37.06 5.95 1.66
N GLU A 247 -38.18 5.75 0.98
CA GLU A 247 -39.50 6.16 1.48
C GLU A 247 -39.71 5.46 2.82
N SER A 248 -39.92 6.24 3.85
CA SER A 248 -40.11 5.84 5.26
C SER A 248 -41.50 5.21 5.47
#